data_8b97642b4f11f293d0e7b18ddea931e8
#
_entry.id   8b97642b4f11f293d0e7b18ddea931e8
#
_cell.length_a   1.000
_cell.length_b   1.000
_cell.length_c   1.000
_cell.angle_alpha   90.00
_cell.angle_beta   90.00
_cell.angle_gamma   90.00
#
_symmetry.space_group_name_H-M   'P 1'
#
loop_
_entity.id
_entity.type
_entity.pdbx_description
1 polymer ?
#
loop_
_entity_poly.entity_id
_entity_poly.type
_entity_poly.pdbx_seq_one_letter_code
_entity_poly.pdbx_strand_id
1 'polypeptide(L)'
;MINDIFNILLPHFVLGGFIILLLVLSMVLSPRLYRYARIIAVVGISASVVCLSTVQTDPQYFGFRNSIMSDSYTLLFDFMILCCGFLVALLSKNLVKRHKRNAFTYFAILLTAIFGAINIVSANDFLTLLVSIELLGFSTYFLISVSKGYHSKEAAFKYLITSAVSTGIFLFGVSYLYGITGSLNFTTIYEYITQNETSLIYTISAIMIILGLASKLAVFPFANWVIDVYKGTETSVLAYLSTIPKLAMFGIICRLMVFPLSNSFEIVFVIAVLSLLTALWANTYAIREKNVKVILACSSSANASYALLTASLVSVYNLSTVIFYLICYVIMNIGVFAYLNMYGDEKSFDINAFKGIYHKNHGHTALYTILIIGLAGIPITSGFIAKIYLFTAIANSGLVFVPFLLGLLLLMVLALFYYLKILMPLFYECDKNTDAEKFNTNFSQKFVVGVSAIITVLLGVCPEMLIELCRFIAYNI
;
A
#
# COMPACT_ATOMS: atom_id res chain seq x y z
N MET A 1 -32.01 12.20 0.81
CA MET A 1 -31.13 12.16 -0.39
C MET A 1 -29.96 13.15 -0.29
N ILE A 2 -30.12 14.49 -0.23
CA ILE A 2 -28.97 15.43 -0.15
C ILE A 2 -28.22 15.28 1.17
N ASN A 3 -28.89 15.18 2.29
CA ASN A 3 -28.26 14.98 3.60
C ASN A 3 -27.53 13.64 3.71
N ASP A 4 -28.04 12.59 3.10
CA ASP A 4 -27.43 11.26 3.12
C ASP A 4 -26.16 11.24 2.30
N ILE A 5 -26.17 11.87 1.11
CA ILE A 5 -24.96 12.04 0.27
C ILE A 5 -23.90 12.87 1.02
N PHE A 6 -24.31 13.92 1.73
CA PHE A 6 -23.40 14.74 2.53
C PHE A 6 -22.74 13.93 3.66
N ASN A 7 -23.51 13.09 4.34
CA ASN A 7 -22.98 12.26 5.43
C ASN A 7 -21.95 11.24 4.93
N ILE A 8 -22.23 10.57 3.79
CA ILE A 8 -21.30 9.60 3.19
C ILE A 8 -19.98 10.24 2.78
N LEU A 9 -20.03 11.43 2.19
CA LEU A 9 -18.87 12.13 1.63
C LEU A 9 -18.22 13.12 2.61
N LEU A 10 -18.69 13.19 3.83
CA LEU A 10 -18.16 14.12 4.82
C LEU A 10 -16.62 13.98 5.01
N PRO A 11 -16.05 12.78 5.14
CA PRO A 11 -14.59 12.60 5.23
C PRO A 11 -13.85 13.14 4.00
N HIS A 12 -14.43 12.94 2.81
CA HIS A 12 -13.87 13.42 1.54
C HIS A 12 -13.91 14.96 1.46
N PHE A 13 -15.01 15.58 1.83
CA PHE A 13 -15.13 17.04 1.86
C PHE A 13 -14.19 17.68 2.88
N VAL A 14 -14.02 17.08 4.05
CA VAL A 14 -13.08 17.54 5.06
C VAL A 14 -11.67 17.50 4.53
N LEU A 15 -11.22 16.38 3.96
CA LEU A 15 -9.89 16.28 3.34
C LEU A 15 -9.71 17.30 2.22
N GLY A 16 -10.69 17.43 1.32
CA GLY A 16 -10.68 18.41 0.22
C GLY A 16 -10.54 19.84 0.72
N GLY A 17 -11.25 20.18 1.80
CA GLY A 17 -11.14 21.49 2.44
C GLY A 17 -9.72 21.78 2.98
N PHE A 18 -9.10 20.79 3.64
CA PHE A 18 -7.72 20.92 4.13
C PHE A 18 -6.69 20.95 3.00
N ILE A 19 -6.91 20.27 1.86
CA ILE A 19 -6.06 20.39 0.66
C ILE A 19 -6.08 21.82 0.14
N ILE A 20 -7.28 22.39 -0.08
CA ILE A 20 -7.45 23.76 -0.55
C ILE A 20 -6.81 24.75 0.44
N LEU A 21 -7.05 24.57 1.74
CA LEU A 21 -6.44 25.40 2.78
C LEU A 21 -4.91 25.40 2.70
N LEU A 22 -4.27 24.21 2.61
CA LEU A 22 -2.82 24.08 2.50
C LEU A 22 -2.28 24.71 1.20
N LEU A 23 -2.99 24.58 0.08
CA LEU A 23 -2.61 25.20 -1.19
C LEU A 23 -2.67 26.73 -1.10
N VAL A 24 -3.74 27.32 -0.55
CA VAL A 24 -3.85 28.76 -0.35
C VAL A 24 -2.76 29.25 0.60
N LEU A 25 -2.53 28.57 1.71
CA LEU A 25 -1.46 28.92 2.66
C LEU A 25 -0.06 28.79 2.05
N SER A 26 0.14 27.90 1.08
CA SER A 26 1.42 27.78 0.36
C SER A 26 1.78 29.03 -0.46
N MET A 27 0.76 29.78 -0.91
CA MET A 27 0.94 31.01 -1.68
C MET A 27 1.15 32.24 -0.79
N VAL A 28 0.53 32.24 0.41
CA VAL A 28 0.46 33.41 1.29
C VAL A 28 1.56 33.40 2.37
N LEU A 29 1.84 32.23 2.94
CA LEU A 29 2.70 32.12 4.11
C LEU A 29 4.19 32.04 3.78
N SER A 30 4.99 32.70 4.63
CA SER A 30 6.46 32.62 4.52
C SER A 30 7.00 31.22 4.86
N PRO A 31 8.14 30.80 4.26
CA PRO A 31 8.77 29.50 4.57
C PRO A 31 9.17 29.30 6.03
N ARG A 32 9.19 30.37 6.84
CA ARG A 32 9.49 30.29 8.28
C ARG A 32 8.43 29.53 9.06
N LEU A 33 7.19 29.53 8.57
CA LEU A 33 6.01 28.90 9.19
C LEU A 33 5.82 27.41 8.78
N TYR A 34 6.83 26.76 8.18
CA TYR A 34 6.78 25.39 7.67
C TYR A 34 6.26 24.34 8.70
N ARG A 35 6.42 24.62 9.99
CA ARG A 35 5.96 23.72 11.07
C ARG A 35 4.45 23.58 11.10
N TYR A 36 3.71 24.67 10.80
CA TYR A 36 2.25 24.68 10.79
C TYR A 36 1.67 23.82 9.66
N ALA A 37 2.36 23.70 8.53
CA ALA A 37 1.90 22.85 7.43
C ALA A 37 1.66 21.39 7.89
N ARG A 38 2.58 20.84 8.69
CA ARG A 38 2.43 19.49 9.25
C ARG A 38 1.26 19.40 10.24
N ILE A 39 1.12 20.40 11.10
CA ILE A 39 0.03 20.41 12.10
C ILE A 39 -1.32 20.44 11.40
N ILE A 40 -1.48 21.31 10.39
CA ILE A 40 -2.71 21.43 9.60
C ILE A 40 -3.02 20.10 8.89
N ALA A 41 -2.03 19.46 8.27
CA ALA A 41 -2.22 18.16 7.62
C ALA A 41 -2.66 17.08 8.63
N VAL A 42 -1.99 16.97 9.77
CA VAL A 42 -2.32 16.02 10.83
C VAL A 42 -3.74 16.26 11.37
N VAL A 43 -4.11 17.52 11.60
CA VAL A 43 -5.47 17.91 12.04
C VAL A 43 -6.50 17.53 10.95
N GLY A 44 -6.21 17.80 9.67
CA GLY A 44 -7.10 17.46 8.55
C GLY A 44 -7.36 15.94 8.47
N ILE A 45 -6.32 15.12 8.58
CA ILE A 45 -6.45 13.66 8.58
C ILE A 45 -7.23 13.20 9.82
N SER A 46 -6.91 13.72 11.00
CA SER A 46 -7.61 13.34 12.25
C SER A 46 -9.09 13.73 12.19
N ALA A 47 -9.41 14.91 11.67
CA ALA A 47 -10.79 15.33 11.47
C ALA A 47 -11.55 14.39 10.51
N SER A 48 -10.90 13.98 9.42
CA SER A 48 -11.50 13.01 8.48
C SER A 48 -11.72 11.64 9.13
N VAL A 49 -10.80 11.16 9.98
CA VAL A 49 -11.00 9.93 10.77
C VAL A 49 -12.20 10.04 11.70
N VAL A 50 -12.37 11.18 12.38
CA VAL A 50 -13.56 11.40 13.24
C VAL A 50 -14.83 11.42 12.40
N CYS A 51 -14.81 12.04 11.21
CA CYS A 51 -15.96 12.04 10.32
C CYS A 51 -16.35 10.64 9.81
N LEU A 52 -15.42 9.67 9.73
CA LEU A 52 -15.77 8.28 9.37
C LEU A 52 -16.74 7.65 10.39
N SER A 53 -16.66 8.02 11.67
CA SER A 53 -17.58 7.48 12.68
C SER A 53 -19.03 7.97 12.53
N THR A 54 -19.27 8.99 11.72
CA THR A 54 -20.62 9.53 11.44
C THR A 54 -21.24 8.95 10.17
N VAL A 55 -20.45 8.21 9.36
CA VAL A 55 -20.93 7.60 8.12
C VAL A 55 -21.78 6.38 8.44
N GLN A 56 -22.99 6.34 7.93
CA GLN A 56 -23.89 5.18 8.03
C GLN A 56 -23.57 4.16 6.94
N THR A 57 -23.55 2.89 7.29
CA THR A 57 -23.17 1.79 6.40
C THR A 57 -24.27 0.80 6.05
N ASP A 58 -25.43 0.89 6.71
CA ASP A 58 -26.55 -0.01 6.50
C ASP A 58 -27.78 0.76 6.01
N PRO A 59 -28.34 0.43 4.84
CA PRO A 59 -27.86 -0.43 3.74
C PRO A 59 -26.75 0.24 2.91
N GLN A 60 -26.14 -0.50 1.93
CA GLN A 60 -25.17 0.06 0.99
C GLN A 60 -25.69 1.38 0.38
N TYR A 61 -24.92 2.45 0.57
CA TYR A 61 -25.30 3.76 0.05
C TYR A 61 -24.53 4.08 -1.23
N PHE A 62 -25.26 4.57 -2.21
CA PHE A 62 -24.73 5.02 -3.49
C PHE A 62 -24.85 6.54 -3.61
N GLY A 63 -23.71 7.20 -3.92
CA GLY A 63 -23.66 8.64 -4.17
C GLY A 63 -23.40 8.98 -5.64
N PHE A 64 -23.64 10.23 -6.01
CA PHE A 64 -23.35 10.79 -7.34
C PHE A 64 -23.78 9.88 -8.52
N ARG A 65 -25.07 9.56 -8.63
CA ARG A 65 -25.60 8.68 -9.68
C ARG A 65 -24.96 7.29 -9.70
N ASN A 66 -24.72 6.71 -8.54
CA ASN A 66 -24.08 5.41 -8.35
C ASN A 66 -22.57 5.35 -8.70
N SER A 67 -21.89 6.49 -8.81
CA SER A 67 -20.44 6.50 -9.09
C SER A 67 -19.58 6.19 -7.86
N ILE A 68 -20.08 6.46 -6.65
CA ILE A 68 -19.42 6.21 -5.38
C ILE A 68 -20.31 5.33 -4.52
N MET A 69 -19.70 4.35 -3.88
CA MET A 69 -20.33 3.41 -2.95
C MET A 69 -19.69 3.51 -1.58
N SER A 70 -20.52 3.46 -0.53
CA SER A 70 -20.08 3.40 0.87
C SER A 70 -20.69 2.19 1.56
N ASP A 71 -19.84 1.34 2.11
CA ASP A 71 -20.18 0.15 2.86
C ASP A 71 -19.13 -0.07 3.98
N SER A 72 -19.33 -1.08 4.81
CA SER A 72 -18.39 -1.43 5.90
C SER A 72 -16.97 -1.71 5.40
N TYR A 73 -16.85 -2.22 4.18
CA TYR A 73 -15.58 -2.50 3.53
C TYR A 73 -14.83 -1.19 3.17
N THR A 74 -15.51 -0.24 2.52
CA THR A 74 -14.91 1.07 2.21
C THR A 74 -14.46 1.79 3.45
N LEU A 75 -15.30 1.80 4.51
CA LEU A 75 -14.95 2.46 5.78
C LEU A 75 -13.70 1.88 6.43
N LEU A 76 -13.53 0.54 6.40
CA LEU A 76 -12.31 -0.07 6.92
C LEU A 76 -11.07 0.37 6.15
N PHE A 77 -11.13 0.32 4.81
CA PHE A 77 -9.99 0.72 3.99
C PHE A 77 -9.69 2.22 4.11
N ASP A 78 -10.70 3.07 4.17
CA ASP A 78 -10.54 4.51 4.39
C ASP A 78 -9.89 4.78 5.74
N PHE A 79 -10.33 4.10 6.80
CA PHE A 79 -9.71 4.17 8.11
C PHE A 79 -8.23 3.75 8.06
N MET A 80 -7.90 2.65 7.40
CA MET A 80 -6.52 2.18 7.25
C MET A 80 -5.66 3.19 6.48
N ILE A 81 -6.16 3.72 5.37
CA ILE A 81 -5.49 4.70 4.52
C ILE A 81 -5.23 6.00 5.30
N LEU A 82 -6.23 6.49 6.03
CA LEU A 82 -6.10 7.70 6.86
C LEU A 82 -5.13 7.51 8.01
N CYS A 83 -5.17 6.38 8.72
CA CYS A 83 -4.20 6.05 9.77
C CYS A 83 -2.77 5.99 9.23
N CYS A 84 -2.56 5.36 8.06
CA CYS A 84 -1.25 5.36 7.39
C CYS A 84 -0.81 6.78 7.02
N GLY A 85 -1.73 7.57 6.48
CA GLY A 85 -1.47 8.97 6.14
C GLY A 85 -1.06 9.81 7.35
N PHE A 86 -1.72 9.61 8.49
CA PHE A 86 -1.37 10.24 9.76
C PHE A 86 0.07 9.88 10.19
N LEU A 87 0.42 8.60 10.18
CA LEU A 87 1.76 8.14 10.55
C LEU A 87 2.84 8.66 9.59
N VAL A 88 2.57 8.66 8.28
CA VAL A 88 3.46 9.24 7.26
C VAL A 88 3.65 10.75 7.47
N ALA A 89 2.59 11.49 7.77
CA ALA A 89 2.68 12.92 8.08
C ALA A 89 3.55 13.19 9.33
N LEU A 90 3.49 12.32 10.34
CA LEU A 90 4.36 12.39 11.50
C LEU A 90 5.83 12.13 11.15
N LEU A 91 6.13 11.17 10.26
CA LEU A 91 7.47 10.80 9.82
C LEU A 91 8.11 11.88 8.92
N SER A 92 7.32 12.69 8.22
CA SER A 92 7.78 13.69 7.26
C SER A 92 8.44 14.93 7.89
N LYS A 93 8.59 14.98 9.23
CA LYS A 93 9.18 16.12 9.96
C LYS A 93 10.58 16.51 9.47
N ASN A 94 11.46 15.52 9.26
CA ASN A 94 12.84 15.77 8.86
C ASN A 94 12.92 16.23 7.40
N LEU A 95 12.14 15.63 6.50
CA LEU A 95 12.03 16.01 5.10
C LEU A 95 11.62 17.48 4.98
N VAL A 96 10.54 17.85 5.67
CA VAL A 96 10.01 19.22 5.63
C VAL A 96 10.98 20.24 6.26
N LYS A 97 11.74 19.85 7.29
CA LYS A 97 12.79 20.68 7.86
C LYS A 97 13.90 20.97 6.85
N ARG A 98 14.23 20.03 5.96
CA ARG A 98 15.20 20.22 4.86
C ARG A 98 14.62 21.09 3.73
N HIS A 99 13.36 20.91 3.38
CA HIS A 99 12.68 21.56 2.26
C HIS A 99 11.62 22.56 2.71
N LYS A 100 11.98 23.49 3.62
CA LYS A 100 11.08 24.44 4.28
C LYS A 100 10.17 25.23 3.31
N ARG A 101 10.71 25.62 2.13
CA ARG A 101 9.99 26.39 1.13
C ARG A 101 8.78 25.64 0.55
N ASN A 102 8.87 24.32 0.48
CA ASN A 102 7.86 23.47 -0.17
C ASN A 102 7.00 22.71 0.86
N ALA A 103 7.05 23.07 2.14
CA ALA A 103 6.40 22.34 3.21
C ALA A 103 4.86 22.27 3.04
N PHE A 104 4.22 23.38 2.78
CA PHE A 104 2.76 23.44 2.57
C PHE A 104 2.34 22.66 1.32
N THR A 105 3.07 22.86 0.21
CA THR A 105 2.83 22.12 -1.04
C THR A 105 3.02 20.62 -0.87
N TYR A 106 4.06 20.20 -0.13
CA TYR A 106 4.30 18.79 0.16
C TYR A 106 3.10 18.13 0.89
N PHE A 107 2.59 18.77 1.95
CA PHE A 107 1.46 18.23 2.69
C PHE A 107 0.14 18.34 1.90
N ALA A 108 -0.05 19.38 1.10
CA ALA A 108 -1.19 19.44 0.19
C ALA A 108 -1.18 18.25 -0.78
N ILE A 109 -0.05 17.96 -1.41
CA ILE A 109 0.11 16.82 -2.34
C ILE A 109 -0.06 15.48 -1.59
N LEU A 110 0.45 15.34 -0.37
CA LEU A 110 0.25 14.14 0.44
C LEU A 110 -1.24 13.91 0.74
N LEU A 111 -1.97 14.95 1.15
CA LEU A 111 -3.42 14.87 1.35
C LEU A 111 -4.17 14.56 0.05
N THR A 112 -3.74 15.13 -1.08
CA THR A 112 -4.33 14.81 -2.40
C THR A 112 -4.11 13.35 -2.76
N ALA A 113 -2.95 12.77 -2.46
CA ALA A 113 -2.68 11.35 -2.64
C ALA A 113 -3.58 10.47 -1.76
N ILE A 114 -3.78 10.85 -0.49
CA ILE A 114 -4.70 10.16 0.43
C ILE A 114 -6.14 10.27 -0.09
N PHE A 115 -6.55 11.46 -0.53
CA PHE A 115 -7.87 11.68 -1.12
C PHE A 115 -8.10 10.81 -2.37
N GLY A 116 -7.11 10.71 -3.27
CA GLY A 116 -7.15 9.78 -4.40
C GLY A 116 -7.29 8.32 -3.95
N ALA A 117 -6.56 7.91 -2.92
CA ALA A 117 -6.57 6.55 -2.40
C ALA A 117 -7.94 6.13 -1.83
N ILE A 118 -8.61 6.99 -1.04
CA ILE A 118 -9.95 6.71 -0.51
C ILE A 118 -11.00 6.69 -1.62
N ASN A 119 -10.90 7.57 -2.63
CA ASN A 119 -11.80 7.56 -3.78
C ASN A 119 -11.64 6.30 -4.66
N ILE A 120 -10.44 5.70 -4.73
CA ILE A 120 -10.24 4.41 -5.43
C ILE A 120 -11.08 3.32 -4.78
N VAL A 121 -11.09 3.23 -3.46
CA VAL A 121 -11.81 2.17 -2.73
C VAL A 121 -13.32 2.38 -2.78
N SER A 122 -13.77 3.63 -2.79
CA SER A 122 -15.19 3.98 -2.85
C SER A 122 -15.74 4.00 -4.29
N ALA A 123 -14.90 3.86 -5.34
CA ALA A 123 -15.36 3.90 -6.73
C ALA A 123 -16.29 2.73 -7.05
N ASN A 124 -17.43 3.04 -7.70
CA ASN A 124 -18.42 2.07 -8.20
C ASN A 124 -18.56 2.12 -9.74
N ASP A 125 -17.72 2.88 -10.41
CA ASP A 125 -17.60 2.88 -11.86
C ASP A 125 -16.14 3.04 -12.32
N PHE A 126 -15.85 2.60 -13.54
CA PHE A 126 -14.51 2.65 -14.11
C PHE A 126 -14.00 4.08 -14.41
N LEU A 127 -14.89 5.06 -14.62
CA LEU A 127 -14.50 6.45 -14.86
C LEU A 127 -14.01 7.09 -13.57
N THR A 128 -14.77 6.98 -12.48
CA THR A 128 -14.40 7.44 -11.14
C THR A 128 -13.12 6.76 -10.68
N LEU A 129 -13.00 5.45 -10.92
CA LEU A 129 -11.79 4.70 -10.62
C LEU A 129 -10.58 5.24 -11.37
N LEU A 130 -10.69 5.49 -12.68
CA LEU A 130 -9.62 6.05 -13.51
C LEU A 130 -9.13 7.41 -12.96
N VAL A 131 -10.07 8.34 -12.74
CA VAL A 131 -9.75 9.68 -12.24
C VAL A 131 -9.03 9.60 -10.88
N SER A 132 -9.48 8.71 -10.01
CA SER A 132 -8.90 8.50 -8.68
C SER A 132 -7.50 7.89 -8.74
N ILE A 133 -7.26 6.93 -9.65
CA ILE A 133 -5.95 6.32 -9.91
C ILE A 133 -4.96 7.37 -10.43
N GLU A 134 -5.38 8.23 -11.36
CA GLU A 134 -4.52 9.28 -11.89
C GLU A 134 -4.23 10.36 -10.84
N LEU A 135 -5.22 10.72 -10.01
CA LEU A 135 -5.02 11.64 -8.89
C LEU A 135 -3.97 11.13 -7.90
N LEU A 136 -4.06 9.85 -7.53
CA LEU A 136 -3.06 9.17 -6.70
C LEU A 136 -1.69 9.14 -7.41
N GLY A 137 -1.67 8.80 -8.70
CA GLY A 137 -0.45 8.70 -9.51
C GLY A 137 0.30 10.02 -9.61
N PHE A 138 -0.37 11.09 -10.06
CA PHE A 138 0.24 12.42 -10.17
C PHE A 138 0.78 12.91 -8.83
N SER A 139 0.01 12.77 -7.76
CA SER A 139 0.46 13.14 -6.42
C SER A 139 1.71 12.36 -6.01
N THR A 140 1.78 11.08 -6.34
CA THR A 140 2.94 10.22 -6.05
C THR A 140 4.18 10.67 -6.82
N TYR A 141 4.08 11.06 -8.10
CA TYR A 141 5.23 11.55 -8.88
C TYR A 141 5.84 12.82 -8.24
N PHE A 142 4.99 13.73 -7.79
CA PHE A 142 5.47 14.94 -7.08
C PHE A 142 6.11 14.59 -5.74
N LEU A 143 5.55 13.67 -4.96
CA LEU A 143 6.13 13.24 -3.69
C LEU A 143 7.51 12.60 -3.88
N ILE A 144 7.71 11.77 -4.90
CA ILE A 144 9.01 11.17 -5.23
C ILE A 144 10.02 12.25 -5.58
N SER A 145 9.64 13.28 -6.33
CA SER A 145 10.53 14.32 -6.83
C SER A 145 10.92 15.39 -5.79
N VAL A 146 10.36 15.37 -4.58
CA VAL A 146 10.55 16.41 -3.54
C VAL A 146 12.02 16.64 -3.18
N SER A 147 12.85 15.60 -3.15
CA SER A 147 14.27 15.70 -2.76
C SER A 147 15.15 16.46 -3.78
N LYS A 148 14.62 16.86 -4.92
CA LYS A 148 15.30 17.67 -5.97
C LYS A 148 16.60 17.08 -6.53
N GLY A 149 17.06 15.93 -6.06
CA GLY A 149 18.23 15.24 -6.59
C GLY A 149 17.99 14.69 -7.99
N TYR A 150 19.07 14.48 -8.78
CA TYR A 150 18.98 13.87 -10.09
C TYR A 150 18.28 12.49 -10.04
N HIS A 151 18.69 11.64 -9.10
CA HIS A 151 18.12 10.30 -8.91
C HIS A 151 16.64 10.31 -8.56
N SER A 152 16.17 11.28 -7.77
CA SER A 152 14.76 11.36 -7.41
C SER A 152 13.89 11.81 -8.59
N LYS A 153 14.38 12.72 -9.42
CA LYS A 153 13.69 13.14 -10.65
C LYS A 153 13.65 12.02 -11.69
N GLU A 154 14.76 11.30 -11.87
CA GLU A 154 14.83 10.12 -12.73
C GLU A 154 13.86 9.04 -12.27
N ALA A 155 13.80 8.75 -10.97
CA ALA A 155 12.87 7.82 -10.37
C ALA A 155 11.40 8.22 -10.61
N ALA A 156 11.07 9.48 -10.40
CA ALA A 156 9.72 10.01 -10.67
C ALA A 156 9.33 9.87 -12.14
N PHE A 157 10.26 10.15 -13.06
CA PHE A 157 10.02 10.04 -14.50
C PHE A 157 9.83 8.58 -14.95
N LYS A 158 10.66 7.66 -14.47
CA LYS A 158 10.51 6.22 -14.73
C LYS A 158 9.16 5.69 -14.22
N TYR A 159 8.75 6.13 -13.02
CA TYR A 159 7.45 5.77 -12.48
C TYR A 159 6.30 6.33 -13.31
N LEU A 160 6.39 7.57 -13.79
CA LEU A 160 5.39 8.20 -14.65
C LEU A 160 5.22 7.42 -15.96
N ILE A 161 6.31 7.05 -16.63
CA ILE A 161 6.23 6.31 -17.91
C ILE A 161 5.58 4.95 -17.69
N THR A 162 6.04 4.18 -16.70
CA THR A 162 5.48 2.84 -16.45
C THR A 162 4.01 2.93 -16.03
N SER A 163 3.66 3.94 -15.26
CA SER A 163 2.28 4.22 -14.87
C SER A 163 1.40 4.56 -16.08
N ALA A 164 1.86 5.43 -16.98
CA ALA A 164 1.09 5.83 -18.17
C ALA A 164 0.83 4.63 -19.11
N VAL A 165 1.82 3.77 -19.33
CA VAL A 165 1.65 2.52 -20.11
C VAL A 165 0.60 1.62 -19.46
N SER A 166 0.67 1.47 -18.15
CA SER A 166 -0.26 0.62 -17.39
C SER A 166 -1.68 1.16 -17.41
N THR A 167 -1.86 2.48 -17.29
CA THR A 167 -3.17 3.13 -17.42
C THR A 167 -3.73 2.97 -18.85
N GLY A 168 -2.85 3.00 -19.87
CA GLY A 168 -3.26 2.68 -21.25
C GLY A 168 -3.81 1.26 -21.38
N ILE A 169 -3.14 0.25 -20.81
CA ILE A 169 -3.61 -1.14 -20.81
C ILE A 169 -4.95 -1.26 -20.06
N PHE A 170 -5.06 -0.62 -18.90
CA PHE A 170 -6.31 -0.57 -18.13
C PHE A 170 -7.44 0.01 -18.95
N LEU A 171 -7.24 1.14 -19.63
CA LEU A 171 -8.25 1.80 -20.46
C LEU A 171 -8.68 0.95 -21.67
N PHE A 172 -7.75 0.23 -22.32
CA PHE A 172 -8.10 -0.72 -23.36
C PHE A 172 -9.01 -1.83 -22.83
N GLY A 173 -8.70 -2.38 -21.66
CA GLY A 173 -9.56 -3.35 -20.99
C GLY A 173 -10.95 -2.80 -20.71
N VAL A 174 -11.06 -1.60 -20.15
CA VAL A 174 -12.33 -0.93 -19.87
C VAL A 174 -13.10 -0.66 -21.15
N SER A 175 -12.44 -0.25 -22.22
CA SER A 175 -13.08 0.00 -23.53
C SER A 175 -13.73 -1.27 -24.12
N TYR A 176 -13.05 -2.41 -24.06
CA TYR A 176 -13.62 -3.68 -24.52
C TYR A 176 -14.79 -4.12 -23.64
N LEU A 177 -14.68 -3.95 -22.33
CA LEU A 177 -15.76 -4.27 -21.40
C LEU A 177 -16.99 -3.39 -21.65
N TYR A 178 -16.80 -2.10 -21.88
CA TYR A 178 -17.86 -1.17 -22.28
C TYR A 178 -18.49 -1.55 -23.63
N GLY A 179 -17.68 -1.98 -24.61
CA GLY A 179 -18.16 -2.41 -25.91
C GLY A 179 -19.11 -3.62 -25.84
N ILE A 180 -18.96 -4.49 -24.85
CA ILE A 180 -19.81 -5.66 -24.63
C ILE A 180 -21.05 -5.29 -23.81
N THR A 181 -20.86 -4.54 -22.71
CA THR A 181 -21.90 -4.32 -21.69
C THR A 181 -22.69 -3.03 -21.86
N GLY A 182 -22.14 -2.05 -22.60
CA GLY A 182 -22.72 -0.71 -22.74
C GLY A 182 -22.70 0.14 -21.47
N SER A 183 -22.04 -0.33 -20.39
CA SER A 183 -21.99 0.36 -19.10
C SER A 183 -20.56 0.42 -18.54
N LEU A 184 -20.28 1.45 -17.71
CA LEU A 184 -19.06 1.57 -16.93
C LEU A 184 -19.28 1.27 -15.43
N ASN A 185 -20.54 1.14 -15.00
CA ASN A 185 -20.90 0.91 -13.61
C ASN A 185 -20.72 -0.57 -13.23
N PHE A 186 -20.14 -0.84 -12.06
CA PHE A 186 -19.80 -2.19 -11.62
C PHE A 186 -21.01 -3.07 -11.41
N THR A 187 -22.09 -2.54 -10.85
CA THR A 187 -23.32 -3.31 -10.58
C THR A 187 -24.03 -3.71 -11.87
N THR A 188 -24.15 -2.80 -12.83
CA THR A 188 -24.79 -3.10 -14.14
C THR A 188 -23.95 -4.07 -14.98
N ILE A 189 -22.62 -3.98 -14.90
CA ILE A 189 -21.72 -4.94 -15.55
C ILE A 189 -21.88 -6.32 -14.92
N TYR A 190 -21.94 -6.41 -13.60
CA TYR A 190 -22.15 -7.68 -12.87
C TYR A 190 -23.47 -8.34 -13.26
N GLU A 191 -24.57 -7.57 -13.32
CA GLU A 191 -25.88 -8.06 -13.78
C GLU A 191 -25.82 -8.60 -15.22
N TYR A 192 -25.11 -7.90 -16.12
CA TYR A 192 -24.94 -8.35 -17.50
C TYR A 192 -24.19 -9.68 -17.58
N ILE A 193 -23.11 -9.84 -16.82
CA ILE A 193 -22.26 -11.05 -16.86
C ILE A 193 -22.99 -12.25 -16.25
N THR A 194 -23.79 -12.05 -15.21
CA THR A 194 -24.56 -13.15 -14.59
C THR A 194 -25.68 -13.66 -15.50
N GLN A 195 -26.15 -12.85 -16.45
CA GLN A 195 -27.21 -13.21 -17.38
C GLN A 195 -26.71 -13.75 -18.72
N ASN A 196 -25.45 -13.51 -19.08
CA ASN A 196 -24.86 -13.90 -20.36
C ASN A 196 -23.65 -14.81 -20.16
N GLU A 197 -23.37 -15.67 -21.14
CA GLU A 197 -22.14 -16.45 -21.14
C GLU A 197 -20.89 -15.56 -21.27
N THR A 198 -19.84 -15.90 -20.56
CA THR A 198 -18.57 -15.19 -20.61
C THR A 198 -17.90 -15.35 -21.98
N SER A 199 -17.75 -14.26 -22.71
CA SER A 199 -17.06 -14.26 -24.01
C SER A 199 -15.54 -14.16 -23.85
N LEU A 200 -14.80 -14.60 -24.88
CA LEU A 200 -13.34 -14.43 -24.91
C LEU A 200 -12.93 -12.96 -24.74
N ILE A 201 -13.71 -12.04 -25.31
CA ILE A 201 -13.43 -10.58 -25.22
C ILE A 201 -13.58 -10.12 -23.76
N TYR A 202 -14.55 -10.66 -23.00
CA TYR A 202 -14.68 -10.39 -21.57
C TYR A 202 -13.44 -10.83 -20.79
N THR A 203 -12.96 -12.06 -21.02
CA THR A 203 -11.77 -12.58 -20.35
C THR A 203 -10.52 -11.74 -20.65
N ILE A 204 -10.30 -11.36 -21.91
CA ILE A 204 -9.20 -10.47 -22.31
C ILE A 204 -9.33 -9.10 -21.62
N SER A 205 -10.52 -8.52 -21.64
CA SER A 205 -10.81 -7.24 -20.98
C SER A 205 -10.48 -7.28 -19.49
N ALA A 206 -10.96 -8.29 -18.77
CA ALA A 206 -10.72 -8.48 -17.36
C ALA A 206 -9.21 -8.63 -17.03
N ILE A 207 -8.49 -9.43 -17.83
CA ILE A 207 -7.04 -9.59 -17.69
C ILE A 207 -6.33 -8.25 -17.88
N MET A 208 -6.69 -7.45 -18.90
CA MET A 208 -6.09 -6.14 -19.15
C MET A 208 -6.36 -5.16 -18.00
N ILE A 209 -7.58 -5.15 -17.45
CA ILE A 209 -7.94 -4.32 -16.30
C ILE A 209 -7.08 -4.69 -15.08
N ILE A 210 -6.99 -5.98 -14.75
CA ILE A 210 -6.19 -6.46 -13.62
C ILE A 210 -4.70 -6.18 -13.82
N LEU A 211 -4.15 -6.39 -15.02
CA LEU A 211 -2.75 -6.07 -15.34
C LEU A 211 -2.44 -4.59 -15.13
N GLY A 212 -3.32 -3.70 -15.60
CA GLY A 212 -3.18 -2.27 -15.39
C GLY A 212 -3.13 -1.89 -13.91
N LEU A 213 -4.03 -2.43 -13.08
CA LEU A 213 -4.06 -2.21 -11.63
C LEU A 213 -2.88 -2.85 -10.91
N ALA A 214 -2.51 -4.09 -11.27
CA ALA A 214 -1.42 -4.84 -10.66
C ALA A 214 -0.05 -4.19 -10.88
N SER A 215 0.13 -3.41 -11.94
CA SER A 215 1.33 -2.62 -12.18
C SER A 215 1.65 -1.64 -11.04
N LYS A 216 0.60 -1.06 -10.42
CA LYS A 216 0.73 -0.16 -9.27
C LYS A 216 1.15 -0.91 -8.00
N LEU A 217 0.92 -2.22 -7.94
CA LEU A 217 1.40 -3.11 -6.89
C LEU A 217 2.84 -3.60 -7.14
N ALA A 218 3.47 -3.17 -8.24
CA ALA A 218 4.77 -3.66 -8.72
C ALA A 218 4.77 -5.17 -9.02
N VAL A 219 3.74 -5.63 -9.73
CA VAL A 219 3.61 -7.00 -10.23
C VAL A 219 4.32 -7.12 -11.58
N PHE A 220 4.95 -8.28 -11.83
CA PHE A 220 5.56 -8.60 -13.12
C PHE A 220 4.52 -8.54 -14.26
N PRO A 221 4.87 -8.02 -15.46
CA PRO A 221 6.19 -7.54 -15.90
C PRO A 221 6.51 -6.08 -15.50
N PHE A 222 5.59 -5.35 -14.91
CA PHE A 222 5.74 -3.92 -14.61
C PHE A 222 6.43 -3.62 -13.27
N ALA A 223 7.19 -4.56 -12.70
CA ALA A 223 7.79 -4.41 -11.37
C ALA A 223 9.08 -3.57 -11.32
N ASN A 224 9.77 -3.37 -12.44
CA ASN A 224 11.12 -2.78 -12.48
C ASN A 224 11.21 -1.35 -11.93
N TRP A 225 10.12 -0.56 -12.04
CA TRP A 225 10.12 0.82 -11.56
C TRP A 225 10.37 0.93 -10.04
N VAL A 226 9.98 -0.09 -9.28
CA VAL A 226 10.06 -0.04 -7.81
C VAL A 226 11.51 0.05 -7.33
N ILE A 227 12.47 -0.54 -8.06
CA ILE A 227 13.89 -0.54 -7.73
C ILE A 227 14.44 0.88 -7.74
N ASP A 228 14.26 1.57 -8.87
CA ASP A 228 14.77 2.93 -9.08
C ASP A 228 14.07 3.94 -8.15
N VAL A 229 12.76 3.78 -7.97
CA VAL A 229 11.96 4.65 -7.10
C VAL A 229 12.40 4.51 -5.65
N TYR A 230 12.57 3.31 -5.12
CA TYR A 230 12.98 3.13 -3.72
C TYR A 230 14.43 3.58 -3.49
N LYS A 231 15.30 3.44 -4.48
CA LYS A 231 16.67 3.93 -4.38
C LYS A 231 16.75 5.46 -4.36
N GLY A 232 15.94 6.14 -5.17
CA GLY A 232 15.98 7.60 -5.36
C GLY A 232 15.11 8.42 -4.42
N THR A 233 14.26 7.80 -3.59
CA THR A 233 13.24 8.48 -2.80
C THR A 233 13.58 8.56 -1.31
N GLU A 234 13.13 9.63 -0.64
CA GLU A 234 13.24 9.84 0.81
C GLU A 234 12.44 8.79 1.60
N THR A 235 12.94 8.35 2.75
CA THR A 235 12.35 7.26 3.56
C THR A 235 10.93 7.54 4.05
N SER A 236 10.58 8.79 4.32
CA SER A 236 9.19 9.15 4.70
C SER A 236 8.21 8.97 3.54
N VAL A 237 8.64 9.23 2.30
CA VAL A 237 7.83 8.99 1.09
C VAL A 237 7.79 7.49 0.77
N LEU A 238 8.85 6.73 1.08
CA LEU A 238 8.82 5.26 0.96
C LEU A 238 7.82 4.62 1.93
N ALA A 239 7.68 5.15 3.14
CA ALA A 239 6.62 4.73 4.06
C ALA A 239 5.22 4.91 3.44
N TYR A 240 4.97 6.03 2.75
CA TYR A 240 3.75 6.26 1.98
C TYR A 240 3.61 5.25 0.82
N LEU A 241 4.65 5.13 -0.04
CA LEU A 241 4.62 4.27 -1.23
C LEU A 241 4.40 2.79 -0.92
N SER A 242 4.96 2.30 0.20
CA SER A 242 4.83 0.91 0.62
C SER A 242 3.46 0.57 1.21
N THR A 243 2.62 1.56 1.51
CA THR A 243 1.38 1.37 2.27
C THR A 243 0.15 1.89 1.56
N ILE A 244 -0.03 3.21 1.46
CA ILE A 244 -1.28 3.84 0.98
C ILE A 244 -1.66 3.40 -0.45
N PRO A 245 -0.79 3.47 -1.47
CA PRO A 245 -1.15 3.03 -2.81
C PRO A 245 -1.51 1.54 -2.87
N LYS A 246 -0.84 0.71 -2.06
CA LYS A 246 -1.13 -0.72 -2.01
C LYS A 246 -2.48 -1.03 -1.39
N LEU A 247 -2.82 -0.38 -0.28
CA LEU A 247 -4.14 -0.49 0.33
C LEU A 247 -5.23 -0.13 -0.67
N ALA A 248 -5.11 1.00 -1.35
CA ALA A 248 -6.08 1.44 -2.35
C ALA A 248 -6.24 0.44 -3.50
N MET A 249 -5.11 -0.06 -4.05
CA MET A 249 -5.14 -1.02 -5.15
C MET A 249 -5.73 -2.38 -4.73
N PHE A 250 -5.36 -2.91 -3.56
CA PHE A 250 -5.98 -4.14 -3.06
C PHE A 250 -7.45 -3.94 -2.73
N GLY A 251 -7.82 -2.78 -2.17
CA GLY A 251 -9.21 -2.44 -1.90
C GLY A 251 -10.07 -2.54 -3.15
N ILE A 252 -9.64 -1.96 -4.26
CA ILE A 252 -10.40 -2.03 -5.51
C ILE A 252 -10.29 -3.39 -6.20
N ILE A 253 -9.13 -4.04 -6.22
CA ILE A 253 -8.96 -5.37 -6.86
C ILE A 253 -9.87 -6.39 -6.18
N CYS A 254 -9.93 -6.47 -4.86
CA CYS A 254 -10.85 -7.36 -4.16
C CYS A 254 -12.30 -7.11 -4.57
N ARG A 255 -12.72 -5.84 -4.64
CA ARG A 255 -14.07 -5.47 -5.06
C ARG A 255 -14.37 -5.85 -6.51
N LEU A 256 -13.45 -5.57 -7.43
CA LEU A 256 -13.61 -5.93 -8.85
C LEU A 256 -13.68 -7.44 -9.06
N MET A 257 -12.95 -8.22 -8.27
CA MET A 257 -13.00 -9.69 -8.33
C MET A 257 -14.34 -10.24 -7.79
N VAL A 258 -15.00 -9.54 -6.86
CA VAL A 258 -16.33 -9.96 -6.34
C VAL A 258 -17.44 -9.59 -7.31
N PHE A 259 -17.42 -8.39 -7.88
CA PHE A 259 -18.52 -7.86 -8.70
C PHE A 259 -18.27 -8.02 -10.21
N PRO A 260 -17.60 -7.07 -10.92
CA PRO A 260 -17.63 -7.07 -12.37
C PRO A 260 -16.68 -8.07 -13.04
N LEU A 261 -15.73 -8.66 -12.31
CA LEU A 261 -14.73 -9.57 -12.88
C LEU A 261 -14.81 -10.97 -12.28
N SER A 262 -15.97 -11.33 -11.73
CA SER A 262 -16.15 -12.58 -11.00
C SER A 262 -16.07 -13.84 -11.89
N ASN A 263 -15.48 -14.88 -11.31
CA ASN A 263 -15.65 -16.30 -11.62
C ASN A 263 -15.23 -16.85 -12.99
N SER A 264 -14.28 -16.24 -13.72
CA SER A 264 -13.65 -17.01 -14.80
C SER A 264 -12.35 -17.66 -14.32
N PHE A 265 -12.25 -18.98 -14.46
CA PHE A 265 -11.06 -19.75 -14.13
C PHE A 265 -9.80 -19.19 -14.81
N GLU A 266 -9.94 -18.75 -16.06
CA GLU A 266 -8.86 -18.21 -16.87
C GLU A 266 -8.25 -16.94 -16.26
N ILE A 267 -9.08 -16.03 -15.71
CA ILE A 267 -8.60 -14.82 -15.05
C ILE A 267 -7.79 -15.18 -13.81
N VAL A 268 -8.31 -16.05 -12.95
CA VAL A 268 -7.64 -16.49 -11.74
C VAL A 268 -6.34 -17.22 -12.05
N PHE A 269 -6.31 -18.05 -13.08
CA PHE A 269 -5.12 -18.77 -13.53
C PHE A 269 -4.02 -17.82 -14.01
N VAL A 270 -4.36 -16.80 -14.81
CA VAL A 270 -3.40 -15.77 -15.24
C VAL A 270 -2.85 -15.01 -14.04
N ILE A 271 -3.69 -14.63 -13.06
CA ILE A 271 -3.24 -13.97 -11.84
C ILE A 271 -2.31 -14.89 -11.03
N ALA A 272 -2.57 -16.20 -10.96
CA ALA A 272 -1.70 -17.16 -10.29
C ALA A 272 -0.31 -17.23 -10.93
N VAL A 273 -0.25 -17.26 -12.26
CA VAL A 273 1.02 -17.22 -13.01
C VAL A 273 1.77 -15.91 -12.76
N LEU A 274 1.08 -14.76 -12.85
CA LEU A 274 1.69 -13.45 -12.59
C LEU A 274 2.21 -13.33 -11.16
N SER A 275 1.47 -13.87 -10.18
CA SER A 275 1.88 -13.88 -8.77
C SER A 275 3.16 -14.69 -8.57
N LEU A 276 3.24 -15.88 -9.17
CA LEU A 276 4.43 -16.73 -9.08
C LEU A 276 5.65 -16.05 -9.75
N LEU A 277 5.47 -15.50 -10.95
CA LEU A 277 6.55 -14.78 -11.67
C LEU A 277 7.01 -13.54 -10.90
N THR A 278 6.08 -12.81 -10.26
CA THR A 278 6.41 -11.66 -9.43
C THR A 278 7.25 -12.04 -8.23
N ALA A 279 6.83 -13.09 -7.49
CA ALA A 279 7.58 -13.57 -6.34
C ALA A 279 8.98 -14.08 -6.75
N LEU A 280 9.09 -14.78 -7.87
CA LEU A 280 10.37 -15.28 -8.41
C LEU A 280 11.30 -14.11 -8.77
N TRP A 281 10.82 -13.15 -9.54
CA TRP A 281 11.57 -11.95 -9.92
C TRP A 281 12.03 -11.17 -8.68
N ALA A 282 11.13 -10.90 -7.76
CA ALA A 282 11.40 -10.09 -6.57
C ALA A 282 12.46 -10.75 -5.67
N ASN A 283 12.31 -12.04 -5.38
CA ASN A 283 13.25 -12.76 -4.51
C ASN A 283 14.63 -12.91 -5.15
N THR A 284 14.72 -13.22 -6.44
CA THR A 284 16.01 -13.36 -7.13
C THR A 284 16.77 -12.05 -7.19
N TYR A 285 16.06 -10.92 -7.37
CA TYR A 285 16.67 -9.60 -7.35
C TYR A 285 17.12 -9.19 -5.94
N ALA A 286 16.27 -9.38 -4.92
CA ALA A 286 16.55 -9.03 -3.54
C ALA A 286 17.80 -9.73 -2.98
N ILE A 287 18.02 -11.00 -3.33
CA ILE A 287 19.19 -11.78 -2.87
C ILE A 287 20.51 -11.16 -3.37
N ARG A 288 20.53 -10.63 -4.58
CA ARG A 288 21.74 -10.02 -5.19
C ARG A 288 22.00 -8.60 -4.72
N GLU A 289 20.96 -7.89 -4.31
CA GLU A 289 21.02 -6.46 -3.99
C GLU A 289 21.71 -6.21 -2.62
N LYS A 290 22.36 -5.04 -2.50
CA LYS A 290 23.03 -4.59 -1.28
C LYS A 290 22.37 -3.38 -0.62
N ASN A 291 21.51 -2.66 -1.33
CA ASN A 291 20.80 -1.50 -0.80
C ASN A 291 19.54 -1.95 -0.05
N VAL A 292 19.46 -1.63 1.25
CA VAL A 292 18.34 -2.02 2.12
C VAL A 292 17.01 -1.50 1.61
N LYS A 293 16.93 -0.27 1.07
CA LYS A 293 15.69 0.27 0.50
C LYS A 293 15.20 -0.57 -0.69
N VAL A 294 16.12 -1.00 -1.55
CA VAL A 294 15.79 -1.82 -2.74
C VAL A 294 15.41 -3.24 -2.35
N ILE A 295 16.07 -3.83 -1.36
CA ILE A 295 15.68 -5.14 -0.82
C ILE A 295 14.26 -5.09 -0.28
N LEU A 296 13.90 -4.04 0.48
CA LEU A 296 12.55 -3.84 0.99
C LEU A 296 11.52 -3.57 -0.14
N ALA A 297 11.93 -2.93 -1.23
CA ALA A 297 11.10 -2.76 -2.42
C ALA A 297 10.74 -4.12 -3.05
N CYS A 298 11.74 -4.97 -3.27
CA CYS A 298 11.53 -6.33 -3.78
C CYS A 298 10.69 -7.18 -2.82
N SER A 299 10.99 -7.12 -1.51
CA SER A 299 10.16 -7.73 -0.46
C SER A 299 8.70 -7.29 -0.56
N SER A 300 8.47 -6.01 -0.79
CA SER A 300 7.14 -5.41 -0.95
C SER A 300 6.38 -5.97 -2.17
N SER A 301 7.07 -6.25 -3.29
CA SER A 301 6.49 -6.87 -4.49
C SER A 301 6.20 -8.37 -4.25
N ALA A 302 7.13 -9.11 -3.62
CA ALA A 302 6.92 -10.51 -3.27
C ALA A 302 5.71 -10.68 -2.33
N ASN A 303 5.60 -9.84 -1.31
CA ASN A 303 4.47 -9.87 -0.37
C ASN A 303 3.14 -9.51 -1.06
N ALA A 304 3.14 -8.57 -2.02
CA ALA A 304 1.96 -8.23 -2.80
C ALA A 304 1.51 -9.40 -3.69
N SER A 305 2.42 -10.21 -4.21
CA SER A 305 2.07 -11.35 -5.06
C SER A 305 1.29 -12.44 -4.30
N TYR A 306 1.62 -12.72 -3.05
CA TYR A 306 0.89 -13.69 -2.21
C TYR A 306 -0.55 -13.23 -1.98
N ALA A 307 -0.72 -11.96 -1.61
CA ALA A 307 -2.04 -11.36 -1.39
C ALA A 307 -2.87 -11.28 -2.68
N LEU A 308 -2.23 -11.02 -3.83
CA LEU A 308 -2.92 -10.89 -5.12
C LEU A 308 -3.53 -12.21 -5.57
N LEU A 309 -2.80 -13.32 -5.45
CA LEU A 309 -3.36 -14.63 -5.75
C LEU A 309 -4.55 -14.95 -4.83
N THR A 310 -4.41 -14.72 -3.52
CA THR A 310 -5.52 -15.01 -2.58
C THR A 310 -6.73 -14.11 -2.86
N ALA A 311 -6.52 -12.83 -3.21
CA ALA A 311 -7.59 -11.89 -3.56
C ALA A 311 -8.37 -12.33 -4.80
N SER A 312 -7.72 -13.00 -5.76
CA SER A 312 -8.39 -13.51 -6.97
C SER A 312 -9.25 -14.76 -6.72
N LEU A 313 -8.99 -15.51 -5.66
CA LEU A 313 -9.74 -16.68 -5.25
C LEU A 313 -10.95 -16.29 -4.40
N VAL A 314 -11.99 -15.76 -5.03
CA VAL A 314 -13.12 -15.12 -4.37
C VAL A 314 -13.88 -16.05 -3.43
N SER A 315 -13.80 -15.78 -2.13
CA SER A 315 -14.64 -16.33 -1.07
C SER A 315 -14.58 -15.40 0.16
N VAL A 316 -15.58 -15.44 1.02
CA VAL A 316 -15.58 -14.65 2.27
C VAL A 316 -14.33 -14.94 3.11
N TYR A 317 -13.93 -16.22 3.19
CA TYR A 317 -12.73 -16.62 3.91
C TYR A 317 -11.46 -16.02 3.28
N ASN A 318 -11.31 -16.11 1.97
CA ASN A 318 -10.11 -15.61 1.26
C ASN A 318 -10.01 -14.07 1.36
N LEU A 319 -11.11 -13.35 1.18
CA LEU A 319 -11.15 -11.90 1.31
C LEU A 319 -10.81 -11.45 2.75
N SER A 320 -11.37 -12.14 3.76
CA SER A 320 -11.04 -11.84 5.15
C SER A 320 -9.55 -12.04 5.46
N THR A 321 -8.92 -13.08 4.88
CA THR A 321 -7.48 -13.31 5.05
C THR A 321 -6.63 -12.25 4.36
N VAL A 322 -7.04 -11.76 3.18
CA VAL A 322 -6.36 -10.65 2.50
C VAL A 322 -6.43 -9.37 3.31
N ILE A 323 -7.62 -9.01 3.84
CA ILE A 323 -7.80 -7.83 4.69
C ILE A 323 -6.90 -7.90 5.93
N PHE A 324 -6.94 -9.03 6.65
CA PHE A 324 -6.09 -9.25 7.82
C PHE A 324 -4.59 -9.14 7.47
N TYR A 325 -4.18 -9.74 6.36
CA TYR A 325 -2.80 -9.67 5.88
C TYR A 325 -2.37 -8.23 5.57
N LEU A 326 -3.21 -7.45 4.90
CA LEU A 326 -2.90 -6.05 4.56
C LEU A 326 -2.73 -5.19 5.81
N ILE A 327 -3.56 -5.39 6.84
CA ILE A 327 -3.42 -4.68 8.12
C ILE A 327 -2.06 -4.98 8.74
N CYS A 328 -1.69 -6.25 8.86
CA CYS A 328 -0.41 -6.67 9.42
C CYS A 328 0.78 -6.13 8.59
N TYR A 329 0.70 -6.25 7.26
CA TYR A 329 1.73 -5.82 6.33
C TYR A 329 2.02 -4.32 6.45
N VAL A 330 0.98 -3.50 6.48
CA VAL A 330 1.11 -2.04 6.52
C VAL A 330 1.73 -1.56 7.83
N ILE A 331 1.32 -2.14 8.96
CA ILE A 331 1.87 -1.81 10.28
C ILE A 331 3.37 -2.09 10.32
N MET A 332 3.79 -3.27 9.83
CA MET A 332 5.21 -3.64 9.79
C MET A 332 6.02 -2.71 8.88
N ASN A 333 5.51 -2.40 7.68
CA ASN A 333 6.23 -1.55 6.73
C ASN A 333 6.40 -0.11 7.23
N ILE A 334 5.35 0.50 7.80
CA ILE A 334 5.46 1.84 8.38
C ILE A 334 6.54 1.86 9.48
N GLY A 335 6.57 0.86 10.35
CA GLY A 335 7.59 0.73 11.39
C GLY A 335 9.00 0.58 10.84
N VAL A 336 9.18 -0.25 9.80
CA VAL A 336 10.47 -0.45 9.14
C VAL A 336 10.97 0.86 8.52
N PHE A 337 10.14 1.57 7.75
CA PHE A 337 10.55 2.84 7.15
C PHE A 337 10.67 3.97 8.19
N ALA A 338 9.94 3.92 9.30
CA ALA A 338 10.15 4.83 10.42
C ALA A 338 11.55 4.67 11.03
N TYR A 339 12.04 3.44 11.20
CA TYR A 339 13.40 3.18 11.65
C TYR A 339 14.45 3.67 10.65
N LEU A 340 14.28 3.38 9.36
CA LEU A 340 15.19 3.89 8.33
C LEU A 340 15.19 5.43 8.25
N ASN A 341 14.06 6.06 8.54
CA ASN A 341 13.96 7.52 8.64
C ASN A 341 14.73 8.09 9.86
N MET A 342 14.87 7.30 10.95
CA MET A 342 15.75 7.65 12.09
C MET A 342 17.22 7.58 11.72
N TYR A 343 17.60 6.63 10.87
CA TYR A 343 18.96 6.49 10.36
C TYR A 343 19.38 7.72 9.54
N GLY A 344 18.47 8.26 8.73
CA GLY A 344 18.62 9.50 7.96
C GLY A 344 18.94 9.28 6.49
N ASP A 345 18.28 10.03 5.63
CA ASP A 345 18.38 9.91 4.16
C ASP A 345 19.70 10.43 3.56
N GLU A 346 20.51 11.14 4.34
CA GLU A 346 21.84 11.63 3.90
C GLU A 346 22.91 10.53 3.94
N LYS A 347 22.62 9.40 4.60
CA LYS A 347 23.54 8.29 4.78
C LYS A 347 23.37 7.24 3.70
N SER A 348 24.39 6.40 3.54
CA SER A 348 24.31 5.24 2.67
C SER A 348 23.37 4.18 3.24
N PHE A 349 22.51 3.61 2.40
CA PHE A 349 21.65 2.47 2.71
C PHE A 349 22.26 1.13 2.27
N ASP A 350 23.57 1.07 2.02
CA ASP A 350 24.28 -0.19 1.83
C ASP A 350 24.26 -1.01 3.13
N ILE A 351 24.09 -2.32 3.01
CA ILE A 351 24.04 -3.25 4.16
C ILE A 351 25.26 -3.09 5.07
N ASN A 352 26.45 -2.81 4.50
CA ASN A 352 27.67 -2.62 5.27
C ASN A 352 27.63 -1.37 6.15
N ALA A 353 26.86 -0.36 5.78
CA ALA A 353 26.70 0.86 6.58
C ALA A 353 25.89 0.63 7.87
N PHE A 354 25.20 -0.52 7.96
CA PHE A 354 24.42 -0.90 9.14
C PHE A 354 25.19 -1.75 10.15
N LYS A 355 26.48 -2.04 9.90
CA LYS A 355 27.30 -2.86 10.81
C LYS A 355 27.38 -2.25 12.20
N GLY A 356 27.07 -3.05 13.23
CA GLY A 356 27.22 -2.71 14.63
C GLY A 356 26.27 -1.65 15.19
N ILE A 357 25.23 -1.25 14.44
CA ILE A 357 24.26 -0.25 14.90
C ILE A 357 23.55 -0.70 16.19
N TYR A 358 23.35 -1.99 16.40
CA TYR A 358 22.76 -2.53 17.62
C TYR A 358 23.51 -2.07 18.87
N HIS A 359 24.83 -2.11 18.88
CA HIS A 359 25.63 -1.75 20.05
C HIS A 359 25.51 -0.27 20.48
N LYS A 360 25.06 0.61 19.59
CA LYS A 360 24.87 2.04 19.88
C LYS A 360 23.42 2.44 20.13
N ASN A 361 22.47 1.67 19.60
CA ASN A 361 21.02 1.98 19.63
C ASN A 361 20.20 0.73 19.95
N HIS A 362 20.51 0.02 21.04
CA HIS A 362 19.93 -1.29 21.40
C HIS A 362 18.41 -1.36 21.26
N GLY A 363 17.65 -0.45 21.92
CA GLY A 363 16.20 -0.54 21.98
C GLY A 363 15.53 -0.38 20.62
N HIS A 364 15.93 0.63 19.83
CA HIS A 364 15.31 0.88 18.53
C HIS A 364 15.69 -0.17 17.49
N THR A 365 16.91 -0.69 17.54
CA THR A 365 17.37 -1.76 16.64
C THR A 365 16.68 -3.08 16.97
N ALA A 366 16.44 -3.37 18.27
CA ALA A 366 15.64 -4.53 18.66
C ALA A 366 14.20 -4.46 18.12
N LEU A 367 13.53 -3.30 18.21
CA LEU A 367 12.20 -3.10 17.64
C LEU A 367 12.20 -3.26 16.10
N TYR A 368 13.21 -2.72 15.42
CA TYR A 368 13.38 -2.92 13.98
C TYR A 368 13.55 -4.40 13.61
N THR A 369 14.32 -5.12 14.41
CA THR A 369 14.52 -6.57 14.23
C THR A 369 13.20 -7.33 14.31
N ILE A 370 12.32 -7.00 15.28
CA ILE A 370 10.97 -7.59 15.40
C ILE A 370 10.16 -7.33 14.13
N LEU A 371 10.21 -6.12 13.58
CA LEU A 371 9.46 -5.76 12.38
C LEU A 371 9.97 -6.51 11.13
N ILE A 372 11.29 -6.64 10.95
CA ILE A 372 11.87 -7.41 9.83
C ILE A 372 11.58 -8.90 9.99
N ILE A 373 11.66 -9.45 11.21
CA ILE A 373 11.25 -10.84 11.52
C ILE A 373 9.76 -11.03 11.17
N GLY A 374 8.92 -10.05 11.45
CA GLY A 374 7.52 -10.05 11.07
C GLY A 374 7.31 -10.09 9.56
N LEU A 375 8.01 -9.25 8.79
CA LEU A 375 7.95 -9.29 7.33
C LEU A 375 8.48 -10.62 6.76
N ALA A 376 9.49 -11.19 7.38
CA ALA A 376 10.00 -12.52 7.04
C ALA A 376 8.94 -13.62 7.26
N GLY A 377 8.05 -13.43 8.24
CA GLY A 377 7.03 -14.41 8.62
C GLY A 377 7.60 -15.48 9.55
N ILE A 378 8.37 -15.07 10.56
CA ILE A 378 8.86 -15.96 11.62
C ILE A 378 7.80 -16.04 12.74
N PRO A 379 7.58 -17.22 13.38
CA PRO A 379 6.59 -17.40 14.45
C PRO A 379 6.61 -16.32 15.53
N ILE A 380 5.48 -16.15 16.25
CA ILE A 380 5.24 -15.13 17.28
C ILE A 380 4.89 -13.74 16.69
N THR A 381 5.03 -13.54 15.40
CA THR A 381 4.71 -12.26 14.74
C THR A 381 3.40 -12.32 13.94
N SER A 382 2.74 -11.18 13.80
CA SER A 382 1.53 -11.07 12.98
C SER A 382 1.75 -11.45 11.51
N GLY A 383 2.95 -11.22 10.97
CA GLY A 383 3.30 -11.59 9.60
C GLY A 383 3.31 -13.10 9.35
N PHE A 384 3.71 -13.90 10.35
CA PHE A 384 3.63 -15.37 10.28
C PHE A 384 2.18 -15.84 10.20
N ILE A 385 1.35 -15.39 11.13
CA ILE A 385 -0.06 -15.76 11.17
C ILE A 385 -0.77 -15.34 9.88
N ALA A 386 -0.54 -14.12 9.43
CA ALA A 386 -1.15 -13.59 8.22
C ALA A 386 -0.76 -14.40 6.97
N LYS A 387 0.51 -14.81 6.84
CA LYS A 387 0.96 -15.67 5.73
C LYS A 387 0.36 -17.07 5.80
N ILE A 388 0.27 -17.67 6.98
CA ILE A 388 -0.40 -18.97 7.15
C ILE A 388 -1.85 -18.88 6.65
N TYR A 389 -2.61 -17.86 7.05
CA TYR A 389 -3.98 -17.69 6.59
C TYR A 389 -4.07 -17.52 5.07
N LEU A 390 -3.19 -16.74 4.43
CA LEU A 390 -3.15 -16.62 2.97
C LEU A 390 -2.88 -17.98 2.29
N PHE A 391 -1.92 -18.73 2.77
CA PHE A 391 -1.57 -20.02 2.16
C PHE A 391 -2.63 -21.10 2.40
N THR A 392 -3.28 -21.10 3.57
CA THR A 392 -4.43 -21.99 3.81
C THR A 392 -5.62 -21.61 2.94
N ALA A 393 -5.83 -20.33 2.66
CA ALA A 393 -6.84 -19.85 1.72
C ALA A 393 -6.60 -20.41 0.30
N ILE A 394 -5.36 -20.35 -0.20
CA ILE A 394 -4.98 -20.89 -1.51
C ILE A 394 -5.13 -22.42 -1.51
N ALA A 395 -4.71 -23.11 -0.45
CA ALA A 395 -4.81 -24.57 -0.34
C ALA A 395 -6.25 -25.06 -0.42
N ASN A 396 -7.18 -24.34 0.20
CA ASN A 396 -8.61 -24.68 0.24
C ASN A 396 -9.35 -24.32 -1.06
N SER A 397 -8.73 -23.56 -1.97
CA SER A 397 -9.37 -23.10 -3.21
C SER A 397 -9.33 -24.09 -4.37
N GLY A 398 -8.72 -25.27 -4.20
CA GLY A 398 -8.73 -26.35 -5.17
C GLY A 398 -7.35 -26.87 -5.56
N LEU A 399 -7.31 -28.13 -6.02
CA LEU A 399 -6.07 -28.84 -6.36
C LEU A 399 -5.25 -28.17 -7.48
N VAL A 400 -5.90 -27.43 -8.38
CA VAL A 400 -5.24 -26.73 -9.49
C VAL A 400 -4.29 -25.64 -8.99
N PHE A 401 -4.56 -25.04 -7.82
CA PHE A 401 -3.73 -23.99 -7.26
C PHE A 401 -2.61 -24.48 -6.34
N VAL A 402 -2.57 -25.79 -6.03
CA VAL A 402 -1.53 -26.41 -5.19
C VAL A 402 -0.11 -26.22 -5.76
N PRO A 403 0.16 -26.36 -7.07
CA PRO A 403 1.50 -26.09 -7.62
C PRO A 403 1.95 -24.64 -7.41
N PHE A 404 1.03 -23.67 -7.55
CA PHE A 404 1.32 -22.26 -7.27
C PHE A 404 1.60 -22.03 -5.79
N LEU A 405 0.82 -22.64 -4.90
CA LEU A 405 1.06 -22.61 -3.46
C LEU A 405 2.46 -23.14 -3.11
N LEU A 406 2.84 -24.30 -3.62
CA LEU A 406 4.16 -24.87 -3.38
C LEU A 406 5.29 -23.98 -3.90
N GLY A 407 5.12 -23.42 -5.10
CA GLY A 407 6.06 -22.44 -5.65
C GLY A 407 6.22 -21.20 -4.77
N LEU A 408 5.10 -20.60 -4.31
CA LEU A 408 5.12 -19.44 -3.42
C LEU A 408 5.71 -19.76 -2.05
N LEU A 409 5.46 -20.94 -1.48
CA LEU A 409 6.08 -21.40 -0.23
C LEU A 409 7.61 -21.52 -0.36
N LEU A 410 8.10 -22.12 -1.43
CA LEU A 410 9.55 -22.22 -1.71
C LEU A 410 10.16 -20.80 -1.84
N LEU A 411 9.50 -19.90 -2.55
CA LEU A 411 9.95 -18.52 -2.71
C LEU A 411 9.88 -17.74 -1.39
N MET A 412 8.95 -18.02 -0.50
CA MET A 412 8.91 -17.45 0.85
C MET A 412 10.11 -17.92 1.70
N VAL A 413 10.53 -19.20 1.59
CA VAL A 413 11.74 -19.69 2.26
C VAL A 413 12.98 -18.97 1.70
N LEU A 414 13.07 -18.77 0.40
CA LEU A 414 14.14 -17.99 -0.22
C LEU A 414 14.15 -16.54 0.29
N ALA A 415 13.01 -15.96 0.60
CA ALA A 415 12.91 -14.62 1.16
C ALA A 415 13.63 -14.46 2.51
N LEU A 416 13.72 -15.52 3.32
CA LEU A 416 14.45 -15.47 4.59
C LEU A 416 15.91 -15.05 4.41
N PHE A 417 16.57 -15.46 3.30
CA PHE A 417 17.98 -15.10 3.05
C PHE A 417 18.20 -13.60 2.99
N TYR A 418 17.38 -12.84 2.27
CA TYR A 418 17.60 -11.39 2.20
C TYR A 418 17.13 -10.65 3.47
N TYR A 419 16.15 -11.15 4.20
CA TYR A 419 15.82 -10.59 5.51
C TYR A 419 16.92 -10.81 6.53
N LEU A 420 17.51 -12.01 6.59
CA LEU A 420 18.68 -12.27 7.42
C LEU A 420 19.88 -11.43 6.99
N LYS A 421 20.07 -11.23 5.69
CA LYS A 421 21.12 -10.37 5.13
C LYS A 421 20.99 -8.90 5.60
N ILE A 422 19.77 -8.40 5.85
CA ILE A 422 19.55 -7.08 6.47
C ILE A 422 19.87 -7.11 7.96
N LEU A 423 19.49 -8.18 8.68
CA LEU A 423 19.59 -8.25 10.14
C LEU A 423 21.01 -8.54 10.63
N MET A 424 21.72 -9.50 10.03
CA MET A 424 23.03 -9.94 10.51
C MET A 424 24.03 -8.80 10.73
N PRO A 425 24.21 -7.84 9.81
CA PRO A 425 25.18 -6.75 9.99
C PRO A 425 24.89 -5.86 11.20
N LEU A 426 23.62 -5.73 11.61
CA LEU A 426 23.25 -4.91 12.76
C LEU A 426 23.95 -5.35 14.05
N PHE A 427 24.20 -6.67 14.20
CA PHE A 427 24.72 -7.31 15.41
C PHE A 427 26.22 -7.58 15.36
N TYR A 428 26.91 -7.30 14.23
CA TYR A 428 28.36 -7.49 14.16
C TYR A 428 29.07 -6.54 15.12
N GLU A 429 30.20 -6.99 15.68
CA GLU A 429 31.08 -6.14 16.46
C GLU A 429 31.62 -5.00 15.57
N CYS A 430 31.57 -3.79 16.07
CA CYS A 430 32.20 -2.63 15.46
C CYS A 430 33.60 -2.45 15.97
N ASP A 431 34.58 -2.22 15.09
CA ASP A 431 35.83 -1.66 15.47
C ASP A 431 35.62 -0.35 16.24
N LYS A 432 36.29 -0.20 17.39
CA LYS A 432 36.13 0.94 18.31
C LYS A 432 36.36 2.31 17.65
N ASN A 433 36.98 2.33 16.47
CA ASN A 433 37.31 3.52 15.69
C ASN A 433 36.31 3.90 14.61
N THR A 434 35.27 3.12 14.36
CA THR A 434 34.20 3.54 13.46
C THR A 434 33.18 4.37 14.25
N ASP A 435 33.17 5.68 14.01
CA ASP A 435 32.14 6.60 14.50
C ASP A 435 30.75 6.23 13.92
N ALA A 436 30.15 5.14 14.41
CA ALA A 436 28.75 4.91 14.16
C ALA A 436 27.98 6.03 14.88
N GLU A 437 27.60 7.04 14.12
CA GLU A 437 26.89 8.22 14.63
C GLU A 437 25.61 7.83 15.37
N LYS A 438 25.36 8.49 16.49
CA LYS A 438 24.08 8.37 17.19
C LYS A 438 22.96 8.81 16.28
N PHE A 439 21.84 8.09 16.29
CA PHE A 439 20.64 8.47 15.57
C PHE A 439 20.13 9.82 16.06
N ASN A 440 19.86 10.72 15.12
CA ASN A 440 19.19 11.98 15.45
C ASN A 440 17.66 11.71 15.51
N THR A 441 17.21 11.19 16.66
CA THR A 441 15.87 10.64 16.82
C THR A 441 14.87 11.70 17.26
N ASN A 442 13.74 11.80 16.54
CA ASN A 442 12.57 12.56 16.97
C ASN A 442 11.58 11.65 17.71
N PHE A 443 10.83 12.23 18.65
CA PHE A 443 9.79 11.51 19.39
C PHE A 443 8.80 10.80 18.45
N SER A 444 8.35 11.48 17.37
CA SER A 444 7.41 10.89 16.39
C SER A 444 7.93 9.59 15.78
N GLN A 445 9.22 9.52 15.41
CA GLN A 445 9.82 8.33 14.82
C GLN A 445 9.88 7.18 15.82
N LYS A 446 10.33 7.47 17.07
CA LYS A 446 10.36 6.49 18.18
C LYS A 446 8.99 5.91 18.46
N PHE A 447 7.99 6.78 18.51
CA PHE A 447 6.61 6.41 18.74
C PHE A 447 6.09 5.46 17.65
N VAL A 448 6.31 5.80 16.37
CA VAL A 448 5.85 4.96 15.25
C VAL A 448 6.53 3.60 15.26
N VAL A 449 7.86 3.53 15.43
CA VAL A 449 8.58 2.24 15.51
C VAL A 449 8.09 1.40 16.69
N GLY A 450 7.94 2.02 17.86
CA GLY A 450 7.48 1.33 19.07
C GLY A 450 6.07 0.76 18.93
N VAL A 451 5.13 1.59 18.51
CA VAL A 451 3.72 1.19 18.33
C VAL A 451 3.61 0.09 17.27
N SER A 452 4.29 0.24 16.11
CA SER A 452 4.27 -0.79 15.06
C SER A 452 4.82 -2.13 15.55
N ALA A 453 5.93 -2.13 16.30
CA ALA A 453 6.51 -3.37 16.82
C ALA A 453 5.61 -4.04 17.87
N ILE A 454 5.02 -3.26 18.77
CA ILE A 454 4.10 -3.77 19.79
C ILE A 454 2.87 -4.40 19.12
N ILE A 455 2.23 -3.71 18.16
CA ILE A 455 1.06 -4.22 17.46
C ILE A 455 1.43 -5.48 16.66
N THR A 456 2.62 -5.55 16.05
CA THR A 456 3.10 -6.73 15.32
C THR A 456 3.16 -7.97 16.22
N VAL A 457 3.60 -7.82 17.47
CA VAL A 457 3.65 -8.93 18.43
C VAL A 457 2.25 -9.25 18.97
N LEU A 458 1.48 -8.24 19.33
CA LEU A 458 0.11 -8.44 19.85
C LEU A 458 -0.77 -9.19 18.86
N LEU A 459 -0.79 -8.78 17.59
CA LEU A 459 -1.55 -9.47 16.52
C LEU A 459 -0.96 -10.84 16.16
N GLY A 460 0.30 -11.12 16.53
CA GLY A 460 0.90 -12.43 16.39
C GLY A 460 0.47 -13.40 17.51
N VAL A 461 0.14 -12.89 18.69
CA VAL A 461 -0.29 -13.70 19.85
C VAL A 461 -1.81 -13.81 19.92
N CYS A 462 -2.53 -12.73 19.67
CA CYS A 462 -4.00 -12.65 19.77
C CYS A 462 -4.62 -12.15 18.45
N PRO A 463 -4.63 -12.96 17.37
CA PRO A 463 -5.15 -12.53 16.08
C PRO A 463 -6.68 -12.61 15.97
N GLU A 464 -7.34 -13.41 16.82
CA GLU A 464 -8.74 -13.83 16.67
C GLU A 464 -9.71 -12.68 16.55
N MET A 465 -9.62 -11.70 17.43
CA MET A 465 -10.54 -10.53 17.44
C MET A 465 -10.50 -9.76 16.10
N LEU A 466 -9.29 -9.57 15.53
CA LEU A 466 -9.14 -8.86 14.27
C LEU A 466 -9.62 -9.71 13.09
N ILE A 467 -9.41 -11.03 13.14
CA ILE A 467 -9.85 -11.95 12.09
C ILE A 467 -11.38 -12.01 12.03
N GLU A 468 -12.06 -12.05 13.18
CA GLU A 468 -13.53 -12.00 13.25
C GLU A 468 -14.08 -10.71 12.64
N LEU A 469 -13.47 -9.56 12.95
CA LEU A 469 -13.83 -8.28 12.32
C LEU A 469 -13.60 -8.32 10.81
N CYS A 470 -12.48 -8.88 10.33
CA CYS A 470 -12.22 -9.03 8.89
C CYS A 470 -13.24 -9.95 8.20
N ARG A 471 -13.69 -11.02 8.87
CA ARG A 471 -14.74 -11.92 8.37
C ARG A 471 -16.09 -11.21 8.25
N PHE A 472 -16.47 -10.47 9.30
CA PHE A 472 -17.70 -9.67 9.28
C PHE A 472 -17.72 -8.68 8.11
N ILE A 473 -16.61 -7.99 7.87
CA ILE A 473 -16.49 -7.02 6.78
C ILE A 473 -16.48 -7.73 5.41
N ALA A 474 -15.78 -8.84 5.27
CA ALA A 474 -15.75 -9.62 4.04
C ALA A 474 -17.10 -10.23 3.65
N TYR A 475 -17.98 -10.45 4.64
CA TYR A 475 -19.35 -10.93 4.40
C TYR A 475 -20.26 -9.85 3.85
N ASN A 476 -19.95 -8.57 4.12
CA ASN A 476 -20.77 -7.41 3.74
C ASN A 476 -20.23 -6.67 2.48
N ILE A 477 -19.31 -7.28 1.73
CA ILE A 477 -18.92 -6.84 0.39
C ILE A 477 -19.96 -7.37 -0.62
#